data_d58ea61259d14c420cefaf3753e1a0c3
#
_entry.id   d58ea61259d14c420cefaf3753e1a0c3
#
_cell.length_a   1.000
_cell.length_b   1.000
_cell.length_c   1.000
_cell.angle_alpha   90.00
_cell.angle_beta   90.00
_cell.angle_gamma   90.00
#
_symmetry.space_group_name_H-M   'P 1'
#
loop_
_entity.id
_entity.type
_entity.pdbx_description
1 polymer ?
#
loop_
_entity_poly.entity_id
_entity_poly.type
_entity_poly.pdbx_seq_one_letter_code
_entity_poly.pdbx_strand_id
1 'polypeptide(L)'
;MSVSKPSVILSRRDMLSLAAGVACAGVLPASFARADVRPETFSSSEIVDNGHRFFGSVTRGLAEGVESANKRWGKPNAYILGQEGSGAFVGGLRYGEGTMYTRNAGKRPVYWQGPTIGIDAGLDGDRTMMLVYNLPEVEGIFRRYSGVDGAAYLIGGVGFTALNNNEVVVIPVRTGVGARLGMNLGYLKFTPEKTWNPF
;
A
#
# COMPACT_ATOMS: atom_id res chain seq x y z
N MET A 1 -53.04 45.08 -62.47
CA MET A 1 -51.59 44.98 -62.27
C MET A 1 -51.35 43.71 -61.49
N SER A 2 -50.97 42.68 -62.21
CA SER A 2 -50.70 41.35 -61.63
C SER A 2 -49.18 41.17 -61.48
N VAL A 3 -48.70 41.03 -60.28
CA VAL A 3 -47.27 40.80 -59.99
C VAL A 3 -47.07 39.33 -59.90
N SER A 4 -46.38 38.77 -60.87
CA SER A 4 -45.93 37.38 -60.93
C SER A 4 -44.78 37.14 -59.96
N LYS A 5 -44.87 36.09 -59.08
CA LYS A 5 -43.81 35.60 -58.26
C LYS A 5 -42.91 34.66 -59.08
N PRO A 6 -41.60 34.81 -59.03
CA PRO A 6 -40.69 33.80 -59.61
C PRO A 6 -40.62 32.56 -58.75
N SER A 7 -40.87 31.39 -59.30
CA SER A 7 -40.64 30.09 -58.74
C SER A 7 -39.19 29.70 -58.95
N VAL A 8 -38.43 29.55 -57.82
CA VAL A 8 -37.08 29.08 -57.89
C VAL A 8 -37.14 27.53 -57.93
N ILE A 9 -36.74 26.96 -59.05
CA ILE A 9 -36.59 25.50 -59.23
C ILE A 9 -35.21 25.14 -58.78
N LEU A 10 -35.11 24.51 -57.59
CA LEU A 10 -33.88 23.97 -57.08
C LEU A 10 -33.48 22.68 -57.84
N SER A 11 -32.30 22.70 -58.44
CA SER A 11 -31.72 21.61 -59.19
C SER A 11 -31.37 20.42 -58.24
N ARG A 12 -31.53 19.19 -58.77
CA ARG A 12 -31.16 17.95 -58.05
C ARG A 12 -29.70 17.89 -57.56
N ARG A 13 -28.84 18.77 -58.03
CA ARG A 13 -27.44 18.87 -57.60
C ARG A 13 -27.27 19.63 -56.31
N ASP A 14 -28.20 20.51 -55.96
CA ASP A 14 -28.11 21.33 -54.73
C ASP A 14 -28.58 20.57 -53.49
N MET A 15 -29.28 19.44 -53.67
CA MET A 15 -29.74 18.59 -52.57
C MET A 15 -28.66 17.58 -52.09
N LEU A 16 -27.58 17.40 -52.84
CA LEU A 16 -26.50 16.45 -52.45
C LEU A 16 -25.36 17.09 -51.64
N SER A 17 -25.35 18.40 -51.51
CA SER A 17 -24.33 19.13 -50.74
C SER A 17 -24.72 19.44 -49.30
N LEU A 18 -25.95 19.08 -48.86
CA LEU A 18 -26.42 19.35 -47.49
C LEU A 18 -26.41 18.10 -46.58
N ALA A 19 -25.95 16.93 -47.06
CA ALA A 19 -25.97 15.67 -46.31
C ALA A 19 -24.60 15.22 -45.79
N ALA A 20 -23.57 16.05 -45.89
CA ALA A 20 -22.21 15.69 -45.50
C ALA A 20 -21.68 16.44 -44.24
N GLY A 21 -22.56 17.00 -43.44
CA GLY A 21 -22.19 17.87 -42.31
C GLY A 21 -22.64 17.42 -40.92
N VAL A 22 -23.01 16.15 -40.73
CA VAL A 22 -23.39 15.67 -39.39
C VAL A 22 -22.76 14.29 -39.16
N ALA A 23 -21.80 14.22 -38.31
CA ALA A 23 -21.37 13.11 -37.45
C ALA A 23 -19.87 12.98 -37.41
N CYS A 24 -19.20 13.92 -36.79
CA CYS A 24 -17.99 13.62 -36.02
C CYS A 24 -18.17 14.31 -34.67
N ALA A 25 -19.19 13.91 -33.93
CA ALA A 25 -19.13 13.99 -32.48
C ALA A 25 -18.07 12.98 -32.06
N GLY A 26 -16.83 13.44 -32.03
CA GLY A 26 -15.71 12.67 -31.51
C GLY A 26 -16.06 12.27 -30.09
N VAL A 27 -16.24 10.98 -29.88
CA VAL A 27 -16.11 10.36 -28.56
C VAL A 27 -14.67 10.60 -28.17
N LEU A 28 -14.42 11.70 -27.47
CA LEU A 28 -13.17 11.90 -26.75
C LEU A 28 -13.09 10.73 -25.78
N PRO A 29 -12.05 9.88 -25.86
CA PRO A 29 -11.83 8.92 -24.81
C PRO A 29 -11.74 9.75 -23.53
N ALA A 30 -12.63 9.47 -22.58
CA ALA A 30 -12.48 9.96 -21.22
C ALA A 30 -11.12 9.43 -20.75
N SER A 31 -10.10 10.24 -20.95
CA SER A 31 -8.82 10.05 -20.28
C SER A 31 -9.19 10.17 -18.81
N PHE A 32 -9.35 9.03 -18.15
CA PHE A 32 -9.32 8.99 -16.70
C PHE A 32 -7.97 9.60 -16.35
N ALA A 33 -8.00 10.87 -15.99
CA ALA A 33 -6.87 11.55 -15.40
C ALA A 33 -6.52 10.71 -14.17
N ARG A 34 -5.53 9.87 -14.31
CA ARG A 34 -4.88 9.19 -13.19
C ARG A 34 -4.36 10.35 -12.36
N ALA A 35 -5.08 10.68 -11.32
CA ALA A 35 -4.63 11.70 -10.39
C ALA A 35 -3.30 11.18 -9.87
N ASP A 36 -2.23 11.83 -10.29
CA ASP A 36 -0.88 11.62 -9.78
C ASP A 36 -0.87 12.20 -8.36
N VAL A 37 -1.50 11.45 -7.47
CA VAL A 37 -1.58 11.80 -6.06
C VAL A 37 -0.20 11.49 -5.53
N ARG A 38 0.62 12.53 -5.39
CA ARG A 38 1.82 12.42 -4.58
C ARG A 38 1.36 11.87 -3.24
N PRO A 39 1.79 10.68 -2.83
CA PRO A 39 1.25 10.06 -1.65
C PRO A 39 1.61 10.95 -0.46
N GLU A 40 0.59 11.55 0.16
CA GLU A 40 0.78 12.29 1.39
C GLU A 40 1.40 11.38 2.43
N THR A 41 2.43 11.87 3.10
CA THR A 41 3.20 11.08 4.06
C THR A 41 2.78 11.37 5.49
N PHE A 42 3.07 10.43 6.39
CA PHE A 42 2.90 10.60 7.82
C PHE A 42 4.17 11.17 8.45
N SER A 43 4.04 12.05 9.43
CA SER A 43 5.18 12.53 10.20
C SER A 43 5.67 11.45 11.19
N SER A 44 6.93 11.59 11.64
CA SER A 44 7.49 10.68 12.65
C SER A 44 6.67 10.71 13.94
N SER A 45 6.21 11.86 14.37
CA SER A 45 5.38 12.01 15.59
C SER A 45 4.04 11.27 15.45
N GLU A 46 3.35 11.41 14.33
CA GLU A 46 2.10 10.69 14.09
C GLU A 46 2.29 9.17 14.13
N ILE A 47 3.35 8.67 13.52
CA ILE A 47 3.67 7.24 13.54
C ILE A 47 3.98 6.77 14.96
N VAL A 48 4.78 7.52 15.71
CA VAL A 48 5.14 7.19 17.09
C VAL A 48 3.91 7.23 18.00
N ASP A 49 3.05 8.22 17.86
CA ASP A 49 1.81 8.34 18.65
C ASP A 49 0.84 7.20 18.35
N ASN A 50 0.71 6.81 17.09
CA ASN A 50 -0.11 5.65 16.70
C ASN A 50 0.49 4.35 17.25
N GLY A 51 1.81 4.20 17.20
CA GLY A 51 2.51 3.06 17.79
C GLY A 51 2.32 3.00 19.30
N HIS A 52 2.46 4.11 20.01
CA HIS A 52 2.21 4.17 21.47
C HIS A 52 0.79 3.74 21.84
N ARG A 53 -0.20 4.26 21.12
CA ARG A 53 -1.60 3.87 21.36
C ARG A 53 -1.86 2.40 21.05
N PHE A 54 -1.20 1.87 20.03
CA PHE A 54 -1.37 0.49 19.59
C PHE A 54 -0.70 -0.51 20.50
N PHE A 55 0.54 -0.28 20.89
CA PHE A 55 1.30 -1.20 21.75
C PHE A 55 1.04 -1.01 23.25
N GLY A 56 0.46 0.12 23.65
CA GLY A 56 0.24 0.50 25.05
C GLY A 56 1.36 1.41 25.55
N SER A 57 2.33 0.91 26.27
CA SER A 57 3.51 1.67 26.67
C SER A 57 4.69 1.33 25.74
N VAL A 58 5.08 2.24 24.87
CA VAL A 58 6.24 1.99 24.00
C VAL A 58 7.39 2.91 24.32
N THR A 59 8.53 2.30 24.27
CA THR A 59 9.83 2.78 24.65
C THR A 59 10.38 3.82 23.67
N ARG A 60 11.40 4.53 24.14
CA ARG A 60 12.28 5.38 23.31
C ARG A 60 12.71 4.69 22.00
N GLY A 61 12.88 3.35 22.03
CA GLY A 61 13.27 2.56 20.86
C GLY A 61 12.36 2.69 19.66
N LEU A 62 11.03 2.87 19.85
CA LEU A 62 10.13 3.10 18.71
C LEU A 62 10.44 4.43 18.01
N ALA A 63 10.60 5.51 18.76
CA ALA A 63 10.87 6.82 18.18
C ALA A 63 12.21 6.84 17.45
N GLU A 64 13.26 6.31 18.06
CA GLU A 64 14.59 6.20 17.46
C GLU A 64 14.59 5.32 16.20
N GLY A 65 13.86 4.21 16.21
CA GLY A 65 13.74 3.33 15.06
C GLY A 65 12.96 3.92 13.91
N VAL A 66 11.85 4.61 14.19
CA VAL A 66 11.09 5.37 13.18
C VAL A 66 11.94 6.47 12.57
N GLU A 67 12.70 7.20 13.40
CA GLU A 67 13.61 8.25 12.90
C GLU A 67 14.71 7.66 12.02
N SER A 68 15.31 6.54 12.43
CA SER A 68 16.33 5.83 11.65
C SER A 68 15.78 5.35 10.30
N ALA A 69 14.59 4.78 10.30
CA ALA A 69 13.91 4.36 9.07
C ALA A 69 13.62 5.56 8.15
N ASN A 70 13.14 6.66 8.72
CA ASN A 70 12.83 7.87 7.96
C ASN A 70 14.07 8.55 7.36
N LYS A 71 15.21 8.46 8.01
CA LYS A 71 16.50 8.93 7.44
C LYS A 71 16.90 8.15 6.19
N ARG A 72 16.55 6.86 6.13
CA ARG A 72 16.96 5.98 5.04
C ARG A 72 15.97 5.93 3.88
N TRP A 73 14.66 5.91 4.17
CA TRP A 73 13.60 5.71 3.17
C TRP A 73 12.63 6.89 3.01
N GLY A 74 12.87 7.98 3.73
CA GLY A 74 11.97 9.13 3.76
C GLY A 74 10.82 8.93 4.74
N LYS A 75 9.72 9.65 4.54
CA LYS A 75 8.53 9.52 5.38
C LYS A 75 7.62 8.41 4.86
N PRO A 76 7.03 7.58 5.74
CA PRO A 76 6.09 6.56 5.32
C PRO A 76 4.80 7.19 4.77
N ASN A 77 4.26 6.61 3.70
CA ASN A 77 2.99 7.05 3.12
C ASN A 77 1.82 6.12 3.45
N ALA A 78 2.12 4.99 4.11
CA ALA A 78 1.14 4.15 4.76
C ALA A 78 1.73 3.48 6.00
N TYR A 79 0.86 2.99 6.88
CA TYR A 79 1.25 2.10 7.96
C TYR A 79 0.16 1.05 8.20
N ILE A 80 0.54 -0.10 8.75
CA ILE A 80 -0.35 -1.21 9.04
C ILE A 80 -0.33 -1.47 10.55
N LEU A 81 -1.50 -1.64 11.14
CA LEU A 81 -1.67 -2.11 12.51
C LEU A 81 -2.42 -3.43 12.48
N GLY A 82 -1.90 -4.45 13.13
CA GLY A 82 -2.52 -5.76 13.12
C GLY A 82 -1.90 -6.74 14.10
N GLN A 83 -2.30 -7.97 13.96
CA GLN A 83 -1.85 -9.08 14.80
C GLN A 83 -1.23 -10.16 13.92
N GLU A 84 -0.21 -10.81 14.43
CA GLU A 84 0.49 -11.89 13.75
C GLU A 84 0.59 -13.09 14.68
N GLY A 85 0.22 -14.25 14.17
CA GLY A 85 0.43 -15.53 14.85
C GLY A 85 1.48 -16.35 14.11
N SER A 86 2.34 -17.01 14.83
CA SER A 86 3.32 -17.94 14.26
C SER A 86 3.24 -19.29 14.95
N GLY A 87 3.34 -20.36 14.17
CA GLY A 87 3.41 -21.73 14.66
C GLY A 87 4.69 -22.38 14.18
N ALA A 88 5.72 -22.46 15.06
CA ALA A 88 6.95 -23.15 14.71
C ALA A 88 7.73 -23.64 15.93
N PHE A 89 8.25 -24.86 15.82
CA PHE A 89 9.29 -25.35 16.72
C PHE A 89 10.72 -25.21 16.14
N VAL A 90 10.91 -25.14 14.82
CA VAL A 90 12.23 -24.99 14.18
C VAL A 90 12.13 -24.21 12.85
N GLY A 91 11.04 -24.31 12.17
CA GLY A 91 10.70 -23.56 10.96
C GLY A 91 9.21 -23.63 10.79
N GLY A 92 8.57 -22.51 10.55
CA GLY A 92 7.14 -22.45 10.50
C GLY A 92 6.61 -21.40 9.54
N LEU A 93 5.33 -21.21 9.63
CA LEU A 93 4.60 -20.20 8.90
C LEU A 93 4.07 -19.18 9.88
N ARG A 94 4.09 -17.93 9.48
CA ARG A 94 3.41 -16.83 10.15
C ARG A 94 2.26 -16.34 9.30
N TYR A 95 1.19 -16.01 9.97
CA TYR A 95 0.00 -15.43 9.38
C TYR A 95 -0.41 -14.22 10.19
N GLY A 96 -0.80 -13.18 9.51
CA GLY A 96 -1.28 -11.99 10.18
C GLY A 96 -2.40 -11.33 9.40
N GLU A 97 -3.13 -10.50 10.14
CA GLU A 97 -4.21 -9.68 9.62
C GLU A 97 -4.18 -8.31 10.29
N GLY A 98 -4.60 -7.31 9.55
CA GLY A 98 -4.61 -5.94 10.06
C GLY A 98 -5.29 -4.96 9.14
N THR A 99 -5.13 -3.71 9.50
CA THR A 99 -5.65 -2.58 8.73
C THR A 99 -4.48 -1.71 8.27
N MET A 100 -4.39 -1.48 6.99
CA MET A 100 -3.52 -0.48 6.39
C MET A 100 -4.22 0.87 6.40
N TYR A 101 -3.49 1.88 6.83
CA TYR A 101 -3.92 3.28 6.89
C TYR A 101 -3.11 4.08 5.89
N THR A 102 -3.82 4.81 5.02
CA THR A 102 -3.25 5.75 4.05
C THR A 102 -3.92 7.11 4.24
N ARG A 103 -3.27 8.20 3.85
CA ARG A 103 -3.90 9.53 3.94
C ARG A 103 -4.98 9.73 2.87
N ASN A 104 -4.73 9.22 1.67
CA ASN A 104 -5.55 9.56 0.51
C ASN A 104 -6.64 8.53 0.22
N ALA A 105 -6.38 7.25 0.56
CA ALA A 105 -7.30 6.14 0.27
C ALA A 105 -7.97 5.56 1.51
N GLY A 106 -7.76 6.18 2.70
CA GLY A 106 -8.39 5.78 3.95
C GLY A 106 -7.83 4.48 4.51
N LYS A 107 -8.72 3.55 4.88
CA LYS A 107 -8.38 2.30 5.57
C LYS A 107 -8.66 1.11 4.66
N ARG A 108 -7.75 0.13 4.65
CA ARG A 108 -7.89 -1.11 3.89
C ARG A 108 -7.53 -2.32 4.74
N PRO A 109 -8.35 -3.38 4.80
CA PRO A 109 -7.96 -4.64 5.41
C PRO A 109 -6.83 -5.27 4.59
N VAL A 110 -5.84 -5.84 5.27
CA VAL A 110 -4.71 -6.52 4.67
C VAL A 110 -4.38 -7.78 5.45
N TYR A 111 -3.96 -8.80 4.73
CA TYR A 111 -3.52 -10.08 5.28
C TYR A 111 -2.09 -10.33 4.81
N TRP A 112 -1.32 -11.00 5.65
CA TRP A 112 0.05 -11.36 5.26
C TRP A 112 0.42 -12.75 5.76
N GLN A 113 1.30 -13.38 5.02
CA GLN A 113 1.84 -14.70 5.32
C GLN A 113 3.28 -14.81 4.84
N GLY A 114 4.02 -15.69 5.47
CA GLY A 114 5.39 -15.96 5.09
C GLY A 114 6.05 -17.01 5.98
N PRO A 115 7.23 -17.48 5.59
CA PRO A 115 8.02 -18.37 6.45
C PRO A 115 8.54 -17.60 7.67
N THR A 116 8.68 -18.30 8.78
CA THR A 116 9.38 -17.84 9.96
C THR A 116 10.47 -18.84 10.33
N ILE A 117 11.64 -18.32 10.74
CA ILE A 117 12.73 -19.14 11.26
C ILE A 117 13.01 -18.64 12.67
N GLY A 118 12.91 -19.53 13.63
CA GLY A 118 13.14 -19.21 15.03
C GLY A 118 12.09 -19.83 15.95
N ILE A 119 12.34 -19.78 17.25
CA ILE A 119 11.40 -20.23 18.28
C ILE A 119 10.51 -19.02 18.62
N ASP A 120 9.51 -18.75 17.82
CA ASP A 120 8.42 -17.84 18.15
C ASP A 120 7.22 -18.70 18.62
N ALA A 121 7.31 -19.17 19.86
CA ALA A 121 6.20 -19.86 20.52
C ALA A 121 5.24 -18.81 21.13
N GLY A 122 4.69 -17.93 20.31
CA GLY A 122 3.61 -17.03 20.70
C GLY A 122 2.28 -17.63 20.26
N LEU A 123 1.60 -18.35 21.13
CA LEU A 123 0.22 -18.79 20.91
C LEU A 123 -0.78 -17.61 20.98
N ASP A 124 -0.35 -16.51 21.57
CA ASP A 124 -1.10 -15.25 21.62
C ASP A 124 -0.58 -14.33 20.51
N GLY A 125 -1.48 -13.90 19.63
CA GLY A 125 -1.12 -13.07 18.48
C GLY A 125 -0.31 -11.83 18.88
N ASP A 126 0.91 -11.73 18.37
CA ASP A 126 1.77 -10.58 18.62
C ASP A 126 1.26 -9.35 17.87
N ARG A 127 1.16 -8.24 18.58
CA ARG A 127 0.83 -6.95 17.94
C ARG A 127 1.97 -6.54 17.02
N THR A 128 1.64 -6.30 15.77
CA THR A 128 2.62 -5.91 14.75
C THR A 128 2.19 -4.59 14.11
N MET A 129 3.09 -3.63 14.11
CA MET A 129 2.99 -2.41 13.32
C MET A 129 3.94 -2.54 12.14
N MET A 130 3.54 -2.10 10.95
CA MET A 130 4.42 -2.06 9.79
C MET A 130 4.41 -0.66 9.20
N LEU A 131 5.59 -0.10 8.92
CA LEU A 131 5.74 1.15 8.19
C LEU A 131 5.87 0.83 6.71
N VAL A 132 5.21 1.61 5.87
CA VAL A 132 5.21 1.40 4.41
C VAL A 132 5.70 2.67 3.73
N TYR A 133 6.70 2.53 2.88
CA TYR A 133 7.36 3.62 2.17
C TYR A 133 7.21 3.43 0.66
N ASN A 134 7.07 4.53 -0.04
CA ASN A 134 7.01 4.58 -1.51
C ASN A 134 5.89 3.73 -2.12
N LEU A 135 4.78 3.54 -1.41
CA LEU A 135 3.61 2.85 -1.94
C LEU A 135 2.92 3.73 -2.99
N PRO A 136 2.92 3.36 -4.27
CA PRO A 136 2.34 4.21 -5.32
C PRO A 136 0.81 4.23 -5.29
N GLU A 137 0.21 3.09 -4.99
CA GLU A 137 -1.24 2.89 -4.89
C GLU A 137 -1.54 1.79 -3.88
N VAL A 138 -2.76 1.76 -3.35
CA VAL A 138 -3.17 0.82 -2.28
C VAL A 138 -2.98 -0.63 -2.70
N GLU A 139 -3.32 -0.97 -3.93
CA GLU A 139 -3.18 -2.30 -4.50
C GLU A 139 -1.73 -2.74 -4.66
N GLY A 140 -0.81 -1.81 -4.71
CA GLY A 140 0.63 -2.05 -4.79
C GLY A 140 1.21 -2.80 -3.58
N ILE A 141 0.48 -2.81 -2.44
CA ILE A 141 0.89 -3.58 -1.25
C ILE A 141 0.77 -5.10 -1.46
N PHE A 142 -0.17 -5.57 -2.28
CA PHE A 142 -0.47 -6.99 -2.45
C PHE A 142 0.56 -7.72 -3.31
N ARG A 143 1.76 -7.80 -2.78
CA ARG A 143 2.93 -8.41 -3.40
C ARG A 143 3.73 -9.18 -2.37
N ARG A 144 4.80 -9.79 -2.85
CA ARG A 144 5.78 -10.49 -2.02
C ARG A 144 6.97 -9.56 -1.77
N TYR A 145 7.35 -9.42 -0.52
CA TYR A 145 8.47 -8.58 -0.06
C TYR A 145 9.54 -9.46 0.55
N SER A 146 10.76 -9.35 0.10
CA SER A 146 11.90 -10.10 0.63
C SER A 146 12.80 -9.23 1.50
N GLY A 147 13.57 -9.86 2.38
CA GLY A 147 14.49 -9.13 3.26
C GLY A 147 15.57 -8.41 2.47
N VAL A 148 15.95 -7.24 2.96
CA VAL A 148 17.11 -6.49 2.49
C VAL A 148 18.29 -6.83 3.38
N ASP A 149 19.43 -7.17 2.80
CA ASP A 149 20.63 -7.50 3.54
C ASP A 149 21.04 -6.37 4.52
N GLY A 150 21.31 -6.73 5.78
CA GLY A 150 21.76 -5.79 6.81
C GLY A 150 20.69 -4.79 7.29
N ALA A 151 19.42 -4.99 6.96
CA ALA A 151 18.33 -4.08 7.33
C ALA A 151 17.46 -4.58 8.50
N ALA A 152 17.97 -5.51 9.30
CA ALA A 152 17.36 -5.89 10.57
C ALA A 152 18.16 -5.28 11.72
N TYR A 153 17.48 -4.54 12.60
CA TYR A 153 18.12 -3.87 13.74
C TYR A 153 17.20 -3.82 14.96
N LEU A 154 17.83 -3.81 16.13
CA LEU A 154 17.16 -3.72 17.43
C LEU A 154 17.51 -2.39 18.09
N ILE A 155 16.51 -1.59 18.42
CA ILE A 155 16.68 -0.29 19.08
C ILE A 155 15.79 -0.26 20.33
N GLY A 156 16.38 -0.13 21.52
CA GLY A 156 15.64 0.04 22.76
C GLY A 156 14.57 -1.03 23.03
N GLY A 157 14.83 -2.30 22.64
CA GLY A 157 13.89 -3.41 22.81
C GLY A 157 12.81 -3.49 21.72
N VAL A 158 12.94 -2.71 20.65
CA VAL A 158 12.06 -2.74 19.48
C VAL A 158 12.83 -3.28 18.28
N GLY A 159 12.30 -4.31 17.63
CA GLY A 159 12.87 -4.93 16.43
C GLY A 159 12.28 -4.32 15.15
N PHE A 160 13.16 -4.03 14.21
CA PHE A 160 12.83 -3.50 12.88
C PHE A 160 13.46 -4.39 11.81
N THR A 161 12.71 -4.74 10.80
CA THR A 161 13.22 -5.53 9.67
C THR A 161 12.72 -4.91 8.38
N ALA A 162 13.62 -4.44 7.52
CA ALA A 162 13.20 -3.90 6.24
C ALA A 162 13.05 -5.02 5.19
N LEU A 163 11.90 -5.02 4.56
CA LEU A 163 11.56 -5.88 3.44
C LEU A 163 11.28 -5.00 2.24
N ASN A 164 11.68 -5.42 1.05
CA ASN A 164 11.38 -4.66 -0.17
C ASN A 164 10.79 -5.50 -1.29
N ASN A 165 10.10 -4.82 -2.17
CA ASN A 165 9.74 -5.27 -3.51
C ASN A 165 9.89 -4.08 -4.44
N ASN A 166 10.96 -4.08 -5.24
CA ASN A 166 11.34 -2.93 -6.06
C ASN A 166 11.50 -1.65 -5.21
N GLU A 167 10.65 -0.65 -5.44
CA GLU A 167 10.71 0.65 -4.74
C GLU A 167 9.95 0.68 -3.42
N VAL A 168 8.96 -0.22 -3.24
CA VAL A 168 8.15 -0.26 -2.02
C VAL A 168 8.91 -0.96 -0.91
N VAL A 169 9.01 -0.30 0.24
CA VAL A 169 9.66 -0.86 1.44
C VAL A 169 8.63 -1.00 2.55
N VAL A 170 8.60 -2.18 3.16
CA VAL A 170 7.77 -2.48 4.33
C VAL A 170 8.68 -2.81 5.50
N ILE A 171 8.46 -2.15 6.64
CA ILE A 171 9.25 -2.35 7.86
C ILE A 171 8.34 -2.83 8.99
N PRO A 172 8.25 -4.15 9.22
CA PRO A 172 7.65 -4.68 10.44
C PRO A 172 8.39 -4.19 11.69
N VAL A 173 7.60 -3.68 12.64
CA VAL A 173 8.02 -3.18 13.95
C VAL A 173 7.42 -4.09 15.00
N ARG A 174 8.25 -4.69 15.83
CA ARG A 174 7.85 -5.62 16.89
C ARG A 174 8.38 -5.16 18.23
N THR A 175 7.58 -5.37 19.27
CA THR A 175 7.91 -5.01 20.66
C THR A 175 7.82 -6.23 21.55
N GLY A 176 8.53 -6.23 22.68
CA GLY A 176 8.45 -7.26 23.70
C GLY A 176 9.54 -8.33 23.60
N VAL A 177 9.35 -9.44 24.31
CA VAL A 177 10.31 -10.55 24.40
C VAL A 177 10.52 -11.24 23.06
N GLY A 178 9.55 -11.12 22.14
CA GLY A 178 9.62 -11.57 20.75
C GLY A 178 10.40 -10.63 19.81
N ALA A 179 10.85 -9.46 20.28
CA ALA A 179 11.76 -8.58 19.54
C ALA A 179 13.17 -9.19 19.35
N ARG A 180 13.30 -10.47 19.60
CA ARG A 180 14.51 -11.20 19.24
C ARG A 180 14.71 -11.03 17.74
N LEU A 181 15.94 -10.74 17.36
CA LEU A 181 16.44 -10.79 15.99
C LEU A 181 16.22 -12.20 15.42
N GLY A 182 14.98 -12.59 15.22
CA GLY A 182 14.68 -13.66 14.32
C GLY A 182 15.19 -13.15 12.97
N MET A 183 16.30 -13.70 12.50
CA MET A 183 16.73 -13.51 11.13
C MET A 183 15.61 -14.05 10.26
N ASN A 184 14.64 -13.19 9.94
CA ASN A 184 13.59 -13.51 8.98
C ASN A 184 14.26 -13.60 7.60
N LEU A 185 15.01 -14.67 7.40
CA LEU A 185 15.52 -15.11 6.10
C LEU A 185 14.31 -15.61 5.29
N GLY A 186 13.46 -14.68 4.89
CA GLY A 186 12.26 -15.06 4.22
C GLY A 186 11.60 -13.88 3.54
N TYR A 187 10.43 -14.11 3.12
CA TYR A 187 9.58 -13.11 2.49
C TYR A 187 8.30 -12.91 3.30
N LEU A 188 7.61 -11.83 3.01
CA LEU A 188 6.28 -11.54 3.47
C LEU A 188 5.40 -11.30 2.25
N LYS A 189 4.34 -12.08 2.09
CA LYS A 189 3.35 -11.94 1.01
C LYS A 189 2.11 -11.28 1.56
N PHE A 190 1.70 -10.17 0.98
CA PHE A 190 0.44 -9.52 1.31
C PHE A 190 -0.67 -9.92 0.35
N THR A 191 -1.88 -10.07 0.88
CA THR A 191 -3.08 -10.45 0.13
C THR A 191 -4.28 -9.60 0.58
N PRO A 192 -5.25 -9.32 -0.33
CA PRO A 192 -6.46 -8.59 0.02
C PRO A 192 -7.47 -9.45 0.81
N GLU A 193 -7.32 -10.77 0.73
CA GLU A 193 -8.18 -11.76 1.37
C GLU A 193 -7.35 -12.75 2.17
N LYS A 194 -7.97 -13.36 3.17
CA LYS A 194 -7.34 -14.37 4.00
C LYS A 194 -7.02 -15.61 3.16
N THR A 195 -5.77 -16.00 3.12
CA THR A 195 -5.31 -17.21 2.42
C THR A 195 -4.32 -17.99 3.25
N TRP A 196 -4.37 -19.30 3.14
CA TRP A 196 -3.44 -20.21 3.81
C TRP A 196 -2.24 -20.58 2.93
N ASN A 197 -2.21 -20.11 1.68
CA ASN A 197 -1.11 -20.36 0.76
C ASN A 197 -0.04 -19.27 0.87
N PRO A 198 1.09 -19.51 1.55
CA PRO A 198 2.18 -18.54 1.70
C PRO A 198 3.01 -18.40 0.41
N PHE A 199 2.84 -19.29 -0.56
CA PHE A 199 3.63 -19.34 -1.80
C PHE A 199 2.97 -18.64 -2.98
#